data_dde0d36dc616c581c107471d8746c54c
#
_entry.id   dde0d36dc616c581c107471d8746c54c
#
_cell.length_a   1.000
_cell.length_b   1.000
_cell.length_c   1.000
_cell.angle_alpha   90.00
_cell.angle_beta   90.00
_cell.angle_gamma   90.00
#
_symmetry.space_group_name_H-M   'P 1'
#
loop_
_entity.id
_entity.type
_entity.pdbx_description
1 polymer ?
#
loop_
_entity_poly.entity_id
_entity_poly.type
_entity_poly.pdbx_seq_one_letter_code
_entity_poly.pdbx_strand_id
1 'polypeptide(L)'
;MSAIPFQTIDWNQIIKTEHHGETGNAYWQTIQLGNLRIRKVTYTENYIADHWCQKGHIVHCLEGDFISELENGEKFSLSKGMTYIVSDDVSSHRSITTKGVELLIIDGDFLK
;
A
#
# COMPACT_ATOMS: atom_id res chain seq x y z
N MET A 1 -18.55 6.46 -11.24
CA MET A 1 -17.25 6.14 -11.87
C MET A 1 -17.47 5.72 -13.30
N SER A 2 -16.64 6.19 -14.21
CA SER A 2 -16.71 5.77 -15.61
C SER A 2 -16.34 4.29 -15.72
N ALA A 3 -16.86 3.64 -16.77
CA ALA A 3 -16.51 2.27 -17.08
C ALA A 3 -15.00 2.17 -17.40
N ILE A 4 -14.37 1.08 -16.96
CA ILE A 4 -12.97 0.82 -17.22
C ILE A 4 -12.91 -0.27 -18.30
N PRO A 5 -12.34 0.03 -19.49
CA PRO A 5 -12.21 -0.98 -20.51
C PRO A 5 -11.22 -2.07 -20.08
N PHE A 6 -11.39 -3.26 -20.66
CA PHE A 6 -10.44 -4.34 -20.43
C PHE A 6 -9.03 -3.87 -20.82
N GLN A 7 -8.08 -4.11 -19.93
CA GLN A 7 -6.68 -3.76 -20.17
C GLN A 7 -5.79 -4.61 -19.28
N THR A 8 -4.54 -4.74 -19.67
CA THR A 8 -3.54 -5.43 -18.87
C THR A 8 -2.53 -4.40 -18.36
N ILE A 9 -1.93 -4.69 -17.24
CA ILE A 9 -0.89 -3.86 -16.63
C ILE A 9 0.38 -4.70 -16.53
N ASP A 10 1.43 -4.26 -17.21
CA ASP A 10 2.75 -4.86 -17.04
C ASP A 10 3.54 -3.95 -16.11
N TRP A 11 3.69 -4.36 -14.87
CA TRP A 11 4.37 -3.56 -13.85
C TRP A 11 5.82 -3.23 -14.23
N ASN A 12 6.47 -4.06 -15.06
CA ASN A 12 7.82 -3.78 -15.53
C ASN A 12 7.90 -2.55 -16.43
N GLN A 13 6.76 -2.09 -16.97
CA GLN A 13 6.67 -0.92 -17.84
C GLN A 13 6.29 0.35 -17.07
N ILE A 14 5.97 0.24 -15.79
CA ILE A 14 5.50 1.36 -14.97
C ILE A 14 6.69 1.97 -14.23
N ILE A 15 6.87 3.29 -14.36
CA ILE A 15 7.95 4.03 -13.70
C ILE A 15 7.80 3.94 -12.19
N LYS A 16 8.92 3.73 -11.49
CA LYS A 16 8.98 3.79 -10.03
C LYS A 16 9.22 5.22 -9.58
N THR A 17 8.47 5.65 -8.56
CA THR A 17 8.74 6.91 -7.85
C THR A 17 9.22 6.58 -6.44
N GLU A 18 10.22 7.32 -5.95
CA GLU A 18 10.80 7.10 -4.63
C GLU A 18 10.14 7.99 -3.59
N HIS A 19 9.82 7.41 -2.45
CA HIS A 19 9.25 8.12 -1.30
C HIS A 19 9.99 7.70 -0.05
N HIS A 20 10.51 8.65 0.70
CA HIS A 20 11.27 8.36 1.92
C HIS A 20 10.31 8.07 3.09
N GLY A 21 10.64 7.01 3.86
CA GLY A 21 10.01 6.78 5.14
C GLY A 21 10.70 7.59 6.24
N GLU A 22 10.27 7.40 7.48
CA GLU A 22 11.00 7.86 8.65
C GLU A 22 12.37 7.21 8.65
N THR A 23 12.41 5.91 8.33
CA THR A 23 13.60 5.17 7.94
C THR A 23 13.26 4.37 6.69
N GLY A 24 14.26 4.04 5.89
CA GLY A 24 14.07 3.28 4.65
C GLY A 24 13.35 4.08 3.57
N ASN A 25 13.04 3.42 2.48
CA ASN A 25 12.41 4.01 1.31
C ASN A 25 11.27 3.15 0.77
N ALA A 26 10.31 3.80 0.12
CA ALA A 26 9.25 3.15 -0.63
C ALA A 26 9.42 3.49 -2.10
N TYR A 27 9.13 2.52 -2.96
CA TYR A 27 9.10 2.71 -4.41
C TYR A 27 7.70 2.37 -4.90
N TRP A 28 7.05 3.34 -5.55
CA TRP A 28 5.68 3.21 -6.03
C TRP A 28 5.65 3.10 -7.54
N GLN A 29 4.84 2.17 -8.02
CA GLN A 29 4.43 2.08 -9.41
C GLN A 29 2.92 2.24 -9.43
N THR A 30 2.43 3.31 -10.06
CA THR A 30 1.04 3.76 -9.89
C THR A 30 0.28 3.75 -11.21
N ILE A 31 -0.92 3.19 -11.18
CA ILE A 31 -1.92 3.28 -12.25
C ILE A 31 -3.12 4.03 -11.69
N GLN A 32 -3.54 5.08 -12.38
CA GLN A 32 -4.70 5.87 -12.00
C GLN A 32 -5.76 5.75 -13.10
N LEU A 33 -6.94 5.24 -12.75
CA LEU A 33 -8.06 5.06 -13.67
C LEU A 33 -9.29 5.74 -13.06
N GLY A 34 -9.49 7.00 -13.40
CA GLY A 34 -10.52 7.81 -12.76
C GLY A 34 -10.24 7.92 -11.26
N ASN A 35 -11.18 7.51 -10.43
CA ASN A 35 -11.03 7.53 -8.97
C ASN A 35 -10.38 6.26 -8.41
N LEU A 36 -10.09 5.28 -9.25
CA LEU A 36 -9.42 4.06 -8.84
C LEU A 36 -7.91 4.23 -8.96
N ARG A 37 -7.19 3.89 -7.91
CA ARG A 37 -5.73 3.87 -7.92
C ARG A 37 -5.24 2.49 -7.55
N ILE A 38 -4.34 1.95 -8.37
CA ILE A 38 -3.68 0.67 -8.11
C ILE A 38 -2.19 0.93 -8.06
N ARG A 39 -1.55 0.51 -6.97
CA ARG A 39 -0.11 0.69 -6.80
C ARG A 39 0.56 -0.63 -6.47
N LYS A 40 1.67 -0.88 -7.12
CA LYS A 40 2.62 -1.88 -6.66
C LYS A 40 3.70 -1.12 -5.88
N VAL A 41 3.89 -1.47 -4.62
CA VAL A 41 4.75 -0.73 -3.69
C VAL A 41 5.78 -1.67 -3.11
N THR A 42 7.04 -1.24 -3.12
CA THR A 42 8.15 -1.97 -2.50
C THR A 42 8.71 -1.12 -1.38
N TYR A 43 8.77 -1.67 -0.17
CA TYR A 43 9.44 -1.04 0.97
C TYR A 43 10.78 -1.74 1.18
N THR A 44 11.84 -0.94 1.40
CA THR A 44 13.17 -1.47 1.66
C THR A 44 13.30 -1.99 3.10
N GLU A 45 14.45 -2.60 3.41
CA GLU A 45 14.75 -3.03 4.78
C GLU A 45 14.62 -1.87 5.76
N ASN A 46 14.08 -2.15 6.93
CA ASN A 46 13.92 -1.18 8.02
C ASN A 46 13.08 0.03 7.65
N TYR A 47 12.11 -0.15 6.77
CA TYR A 47 11.17 0.92 6.40
C TYR A 47 10.17 1.15 7.53
N ILE A 48 10.01 2.42 7.89
CA ILE A 48 8.93 2.90 8.78
C ILE A 48 8.29 4.08 8.05
N ALA A 49 6.97 4.03 7.84
CA ALA A 49 6.25 5.13 7.21
C ALA A 49 6.42 6.42 8.01
N ASP A 50 6.55 7.55 7.31
CA ASP A 50 6.84 8.85 7.91
C ASP A 50 5.58 9.56 8.43
N HIS A 51 4.42 9.02 8.20
CA HIS A 51 3.15 9.60 8.67
C HIS A 51 2.09 8.52 8.83
N TRP A 52 1.03 8.88 9.56
CA TRP A 52 -0.15 8.04 9.71
C TRP A 52 -1.09 8.28 8.52
N CYS A 53 -1.47 7.20 7.85
CA CYS A 53 -2.36 7.28 6.69
C CYS A 53 -3.81 7.12 7.13
N GLN A 54 -4.66 8.03 6.69
CA GLN A 54 -6.11 8.00 6.94
C GLN A 54 -6.90 7.48 5.75
N LYS A 55 -6.24 7.30 4.60
CA LYS A 55 -6.88 6.81 3.39
C LYS A 55 -7.20 5.32 3.51
N GLY A 56 -8.41 4.94 3.12
CA GLY A 56 -8.79 3.54 3.04
C GLY A 56 -8.07 2.82 1.91
N HIS A 57 -7.74 1.55 2.15
CA HIS A 57 -7.04 0.71 1.18
C HIS A 57 -7.51 -0.72 1.26
N ILE A 58 -7.32 -1.42 0.15
CA ILE A 58 -7.17 -2.88 0.12
C ILE A 58 -5.69 -3.11 -0.12
N VAL A 59 -5.02 -3.81 0.79
CA VAL A 59 -3.58 -4.05 0.71
C VAL A 59 -3.31 -5.54 0.75
N HIS A 60 -2.68 -6.04 -0.30
CA HIS A 60 -2.30 -7.44 -0.42
C HIS A 60 -0.80 -7.60 -0.40
N CYS A 61 -0.30 -8.46 0.49
CA CYS A 61 1.13 -8.77 0.58
C CYS A 61 1.53 -9.74 -0.52
N LEU A 62 2.35 -9.27 -1.45
CA LEU A 62 2.82 -10.06 -2.59
C LEU A 62 4.06 -10.87 -2.22
N GLU A 63 4.98 -10.27 -1.46
CA GLU A 63 6.24 -10.91 -1.08
C GLU A 63 6.76 -10.28 0.20
N GLY A 64 7.35 -11.09 1.08
CA GLY A 64 7.90 -10.61 2.35
C GLY A 64 6.86 -10.56 3.46
N ASP A 65 7.12 -9.71 4.44
CA ASP A 65 6.20 -9.50 5.57
C ASP A 65 6.31 -8.06 6.08
N PHE A 66 5.26 -7.62 6.76
CA PHE A 66 5.23 -6.29 7.36
C PHE A 66 4.22 -6.25 8.50
N ILE A 67 4.30 -5.18 9.27
CA ILE A 67 3.35 -4.88 10.33
C ILE A 67 2.55 -3.66 9.90
N SER A 68 1.21 -3.76 9.98
CA SER A 68 0.34 -2.59 9.91
C SER A 68 0.05 -2.16 11.34
N GLU A 69 0.57 -1.00 11.72
CA GLU A 69 0.39 -0.42 13.04
C GLU A 69 -0.74 0.59 12.98
N LEU A 70 -1.69 0.48 13.90
CA LEU A 70 -2.78 1.44 14.04
C LEU A 70 -2.38 2.50 15.05
N GLU A 71 -2.92 3.71 14.89
CA GLU A 71 -2.60 4.84 15.78
C GLU A 71 -3.02 4.58 17.22
N ASN A 72 -4.01 3.70 17.44
CA ASN A 72 -4.44 3.30 18.78
C ASN A 72 -3.48 2.31 19.47
N GLY A 73 -2.40 1.92 18.81
CA GLY A 73 -1.39 1.01 19.35
C GLY A 73 -1.51 -0.44 18.92
N GLU A 74 -2.61 -0.83 18.28
CA GLU A 74 -2.75 -2.20 17.78
C GLU A 74 -1.79 -2.45 16.63
N LYS A 75 -1.29 -3.69 16.51
CA LYS A 75 -0.35 -4.10 15.46
C LYS A 75 -0.82 -5.41 14.87
N PHE A 76 -0.81 -5.46 13.54
CA PHE A 76 -1.19 -6.65 12.78
C PHE A 76 -0.05 -7.07 11.87
N SER A 77 0.39 -8.32 12.00
CA SER A 77 1.46 -8.86 11.16
C SER A 77 0.84 -9.50 9.92
N LEU A 78 1.35 -9.13 8.76
CA LEU A 78 0.94 -9.69 7.49
C LEU A 78 2.15 -10.28 6.77
N SER A 79 1.96 -11.45 6.18
CA SER A 79 2.95 -12.11 5.36
C SER A 79 2.38 -12.39 3.98
N LYS A 80 3.21 -12.92 3.10
CA LYS A 80 2.84 -13.26 1.72
C LYS A 80 1.48 -13.96 1.67
N GLY A 81 0.57 -13.46 0.84
CA GLY A 81 -0.77 -14.02 0.65
C GLY A 81 -1.84 -13.42 1.56
N MET A 82 -1.48 -12.59 2.52
CA MET A 82 -2.45 -11.96 3.42
C MET A 82 -2.88 -10.59 2.90
N THR A 83 -4.12 -10.22 3.23
CA THR A 83 -4.73 -8.96 2.79
C THR A 83 -5.34 -8.26 3.99
N TYR A 84 -5.22 -6.92 4.05
CA TYR A 84 -6.04 -6.14 4.95
C TYR A 84 -6.90 -5.16 4.17
N ILE A 85 -7.99 -4.70 4.79
CA ILE A 85 -8.89 -3.71 4.23
C ILE A 85 -9.31 -2.74 5.32
N VAL A 86 -9.39 -1.47 4.98
CA VAL A 86 -9.88 -0.43 5.87
C VAL A 86 -10.53 0.66 5.03
N SER A 87 -11.64 1.22 5.51
CA SER A 87 -12.29 2.38 4.89
C SER A 87 -11.59 3.68 5.28
N ASP A 88 -11.87 4.75 4.51
CA ASP A 88 -11.34 6.08 4.79
C ASP A 88 -11.71 6.51 6.22
N ASP A 89 -10.75 7.11 6.93
CA ASP A 89 -10.91 7.73 8.23
C ASP A 89 -11.40 6.82 9.37
N VAL A 90 -11.45 5.50 9.15
CA VAL A 90 -11.88 4.56 10.20
C VAL A 90 -10.74 4.24 11.16
N SER A 91 -9.55 4.00 10.63
CA SER A 91 -8.37 3.70 11.46
C SER A 91 -7.12 4.23 10.78
N SER A 92 -6.46 5.20 11.40
CA SER A 92 -5.17 5.68 10.93
C SER A 92 -4.13 4.58 11.12
N HIS A 93 -3.31 4.37 10.11
CA HIS A 93 -2.37 3.25 10.04
C HIS A 93 -1.06 3.61 9.38
N ARG A 94 -0.03 2.83 9.64
CA ARG A 94 1.26 2.94 8.95
C ARG A 94 1.90 1.58 8.83
N SER A 95 2.75 1.42 7.81
CA SER A 95 3.47 0.17 7.55
C SER A 95 4.88 0.21 8.10
N ILE A 96 5.30 -0.92 8.66
CA ILE A 96 6.65 -1.12 9.18
C ILE A 96 7.13 -2.48 8.67
N THR A 97 8.33 -2.54 8.13
CA THR A 97 8.94 -3.81 7.77
C THR A 97 10.41 -3.84 8.14
N THR A 98 10.88 -4.98 8.61
CA THR A 98 12.29 -5.16 8.97
C THR A 98 13.12 -5.59 7.76
N LYS A 99 12.62 -6.54 6.99
CA LYS A 99 13.38 -7.16 5.89
C LYS A 99 13.03 -6.63 4.53
N GLY A 100 11.95 -5.87 4.41
CA GLY A 100 11.40 -5.43 3.16
C GLY A 100 10.15 -6.21 2.78
N VAL A 101 9.31 -5.60 1.95
CA VAL A 101 8.03 -6.18 1.55
C VAL A 101 7.59 -5.58 0.22
N GLU A 102 6.84 -6.36 -0.54
CA GLU A 102 6.22 -5.93 -1.78
C GLU A 102 4.71 -6.08 -1.64
N LEU A 103 3.99 -4.99 -1.92
CA LEU A 103 2.55 -4.90 -1.71
C LEU A 103 1.83 -4.50 -2.99
N LEU A 104 0.56 -4.94 -3.11
CA LEU A 104 -0.39 -4.37 -4.05
C LEU A 104 -1.40 -3.57 -3.22
N ILE A 105 -1.54 -2.28 -3.53
CA ILE A 105 -2.42 -1.36 -2.80
C ILE A 105 -3.46 -0.82 -3.76
N ILE A 106 -4.74 -0.98 -3.41
CA ILE A 106 -5.88 -0.53 -4.22
C ILE A 106 -6.70 0.43 -3.37
N ASP A 107 -6.97 1.62 -3.88
CA ASP A 107 -7.84 2.58 -3.23
C ASP A 107 -8.69 3.35 -4.24
N GLY A 108 -9.71 4.04 -3.74
CA GLY A 108 -10.65 4.77 -4.56
C GLY A 108 -11.87 5.19 -3.73
N ASP A 109 -12.87 5.73 -4.40
CA ASP A 109 -14.07 6.25 -3.73
C ASP A 109 -14.96 5.18 -3.10
N PHE A 110 -14.73 3.93 -3.42
CA PHE A 110 -15.55 2.83 -2.91
C PHE A 110 -15.27 2.44 -1.45
N LEU A 111 -14.26 3.04 -0.83
CA LEU A 111 -13.86 2.77 0.57
C LEU A 111 -14.24 3.88 1.53
N LYS A 112 -15.29 4.57 1.24
CA LYS A 112 -15.79 5.65 2.11
C LYS A 112 -16.41 5.12 3.40
#